data_bfcd4a33d7f41f3cafce01896cdcb2e9
#
_entry.id   bfcd4a33d7f41f3cafce01896cdcb2e9
#
_cell.length_a   1.000
_cell.length_b   1.000
_cell.length_c   1.000
_cell.angle_alpha   90.00
_cell.angle_beta   90.00
_cell.angle_gamma   90.00
#
_symmetry.space_group_name_H-M   'P 1'
#
loop_
_entity.id
_entity.type
_entity.pdbx_description
1 polymer ?
#
loop_
_entity_poly.entity_id
_entity_poly.type
_entity_poly.pdbx_seq_one_letter_code
_entity_poly.pdbx_strand_id
1 'polypeptide(L)'
;SKFLMGSVSDRSNARVFLPLGLILAAVSMMFMIVPVQFFGLEQKSLAIIVMAALNFLVGWFNGMGWPPCGRVMTHWFSVTERGTMMSIWNCAHNVGGALVGPMAVYGALWFGSWFYGADSSRYFLIGTYVFPAAVAILVALVAYCLIRDTPQSCGLPSIEKYRNDYPKNYSEKQEEVLTAKEIFFKHVFNNKMLWYIAIANAFVYMVRYGCLDWAPTFLKEAQGYDIKQAGWAYFAYEFAAIPGTLVCGWLSDKVFKGGRAMTTIIFMAIVAVFIFLYWHFSDNYVIVTLSLIAIGFFIYGPVMLIGVQALDLAPKNAAGTAAGLTGFFGYFLGTAILANIVIGSVAEAAGWDWTFILLIAACFLSIVFMAFTYKGEKEILGQK
;
A
#
# COMPACT_ATOMS: atom_id res chain seq x y z
N SER A 1 -4.54 3.16 -12.44
CA SER A 1 -3.32 3.92 -12.78
C SER A 1 -2.04 3.16 -12.44
N LYS A 2 -1.89 2.55 -11.23
CA LYS A 2 -0.63 1.91 -10.75
C LYS A 2 0.02 0.96 -11.76
N PHE A 3 -0.76 0.15 -12.45
CA PHE A 3 -0.24 -0.80 -13.44
C PHE A 3 0.33 -0.11 -14.69
N LEU A 4 -0.40 0.86 -15.25
CA LEU A 4 0.07 1.63 -16.40
C LEU A 4 1.27 2.52 -16.01
N MET A 5 1.21 3.18 -14.86
CA MET A 5 2.29 3.99 -14.33
C MET A 5 3.55 3.16 -14.00
N GLY A 6 3.39 1.87 -13.68
CA GLY A 6 4.50 0.93 -13.55
C GLY A 6 5.35 0.83 -14.81
N SER A 7 4.71 0.62 -15.96
CA SER A 7 5.40 0.54 -17.25
C SER A 7 6.05 1.87 -17.67
N VAL A 8 5.45 3.01 -17.32
CA VAL A 8 6.07 4.32 -17.56
C VAL A 8 7.25 4.52 -16.61
N SER A 9 7.12 4.12 -15.34
CA SER A 9 8.18 4.20 -14.34
C SER A 9 9.41 3.39 -14.73
N ASP A 10 9.24 2.17 -15.25
CA ASP A 10 10.35 1.30 -15.65
C ASP A 10 11.21 1.91 -16.78
N ARG A 11 10.65 2.86 -17.53
CA ARG A 11 11.32 3.58 -18.63
C ARG A 11 11.66 5.02 -18.30
N SER A 12 11.39 5.46 -17.07
CA SER A 12 11.57 6.84 -16.63
C SER A 12 12.60 6.91 -15.49
N ASN A 13 13.16 8.10 -15.30
CA ASN A 13 14.03 8.36 -14.17
C ASN A 13 13.19 8.58 -12.90
N ALA A 14 13.36 7.72 -11.90
CA ALA A 14 12.60 7.76 -10.65
C ALA A 14 12.77 9.10 -9.90
N ARG A 15 13.94 9.75 -10.02
CA ARG A 15 14.21 11.08 -9.45
C ARG A 15 13.24 12.14 -9.94
N VAL A 16 12.77 12.04 -11.19
CA VAL A 16 11.83 13.00 -11.79
C VAL A 16 10.39 12.49 -11.66
N PHE A 17 10.18 11.23 -11.97
CA PHE A 17 8.84 10.64 -12.09
C PHE A 17 8.06 10.65 -10.78
N LEU A 18 8.72 10.29 -9.66
CA LEU A 18 8.06 10.22 -8.35
C LEU A 18 7.68 11.63 -7.83
N PRO A 19 8.58 12.64 -7.80
CA PRO A 19 8.19 13.99 -7.38
C PRO A 19 7.15 14.64 -8.30
N LEU A 20 7.23 14.40 -9.61
CA LEU A 20 6.24 14.88 -10.55
C LEU A 20 4.84 14.36 -10.24
N GLY A 21 4.71 13.04 -9.98
CA GLY A 21 3.44 12.44 -9.58
C GLY A 21 2.88 13.05 -8.30
N LEU A 22 3.73 13.28 -7.31
CA LEU A 22 3.34 13.91 -6.05
C LEU A 22 2.88 15.36 -6.25
N ILE A 23 3.58 16.16 -7.08
CA ILE A 23 3.19 17.54 -7.40
C ILE A 23 1.84 17.56 -8.12
N LEU A 24 1.64 16.72 -9.14
CA LEU A 24 0.38 16.66 -9.88
C LEU A 24 -0.80 16.23 -9.00
N ALA A 25 -0.59 15.27 -8.10
CA ALA A 25 -1.60 14.87 -7.11
C ALA A 25 -1.92 16.02 -6.14
N ALA A 26 -0.90 16.70 -5.61
CA ALA A 26 -1.04 17.82 -4.70
C ALA A 26 -1.77 19.00 -5.35
N VAL A 27 -1.40 19.36 -6.57
CA VAL A 27 -2.08 20.43 -7.34
C VAL A 27 -3.55 20.07 -7.60
N SER A 28 -3.83 18.82 -8.00
CA SER A 28 -5.21 18.34 -8.17
C SER A 28 -6.02 18.44 -6.87
N MET A 29 -5.39 18.13 -5.73
CA MET A 29 -6.00 18.27 -4.41
C MET A 29 -6.27 19.72 -4.04
N MET A 30 -5.37 20.67 -4.35
CA MET A 30 -5.59 22.09 -4.12
C MET A 30 -6.80 22.61 -4.87
N PHE A 31 -7.02 22.15 -6.11
CA PHE A 31 -8.18 22.54 -6.91
C PHE A 31 -9.52 22.06 -6.34
N MET A 32 -9.54 21.11 -5.40
CA MET A 32 -10.79 20.70 -4.75
C MET A 32 -11.48 21.79 -3.95
N ILE A 33 -10.76 22.86 -3.59
CA ILE A 33 -11.37 24.03 -2.95
C ILE A 33 -12.32 24.77 -3.88
N VAL A 34 -12.06 24.75 -5.18
CA VAL A 34 -12.82 25.53 -6.18
C VAL A 34 -14.31 25.16 -6.23
N PRO A 35 -14.70 23.87 -6.42
CA PRO A 35 -16.12 23.53 -6.45
C PRO A 35 -16.83 23.78 -5.12
N VAL A 36 -16.13 23.66 -4.00
CA VAL A 36 -16.71 23.91 -2.66
C VAL A 36 -16.91 25.40 -2.43
N GLN A 37 -16.03 26.25 -2.95
CA GLN A 37 -16.05 27.69 -2.71
C GLN A 37 -16.93 28.46 -3.68
N PHE A 38 -16.93 28.06 -4.95
CA PHE A 38 -17.54 28.87 -6.04
C PHE A 38 -18.88 28.33 -6.54
N PHE A 39 -19.20 27.04 -6.32
CA PHE A 39 -20.47 26.47 -6.76
C PHE A 39 -21.51 26.59 -5.62
N GLY A 40 -22.62 27.30 -5.90
CA GLY A 40 -23.74 27.42 -5.00
C GLY A 40 -24.58 26.13 -4.90
N LEU A 41 -25.60 26.14 -4.05
CA LEU A 41 -26.53 25.01 -3.86
C LEU A 41 -27.25 24.62 -5.17
N GLU A 42 -27.50 25.59 -6.06
CA GLU A 42 -28.11 25.37 -7.38
C GLU A 42 -27.22 24.58 -8.34
N GLN A 43 -25.89 24.61 -8.13
CA GLN A 43 -24.89 23.94 -8.94
C GLN A 43 -24.30 22.69 -8.24
N LYS A 44 -25.02 22.14 -7.27
CA LYS A 44 -24.56 20.99 -6.47
C LYS A 44 -24.13 19.80 -7.34
N SER A 45 -24.87 19.47 -8.39
CA SER A 45 -24.54 18.38 -9.31
C SER A 45 -23.21 18.63 -10.05
N LEU A 46 -22.98 19.87 -10.48
CA LEU A 46 -21.73 20.26 -11.13
C LEU A 46 -20.55 20.19 -10.14
N ALA A 47 -20.74 20.67 -8.91
CA ALA A 47 -19.73 20.56 -7.85
C ALA A 47 -19.32 19.10 -7.61
N ILE A 48 -20.28 18.18 -7.51
CA ILE A 48 -20.03 16.75 -7.33
C ILE A 48 -19.23 16.17 -8.50
N ILE A 49 -19.62 16.49 -9.74
CA ILE A 49 -18.90 16.00 -10.95
C ILE A 49 -17.47 16.51 -10.97
N VAL A 50 -17.24 17.80 -10.69
CA VAL A 50 -15.88 18.38 -10.67
C VAL A 50 -15.04 17.78 -9.55
N MET A 51 -15.60 17.61 -8.34
CA MET A 51 -14.91 16.94 -7.24
C MET A 51 -14.58 15.49 -7.56
N ALA A 52 -15.48 14.75 -8.19
CA ALA A 52 -15.24 13.38 -8.63
C ALA A 52 -14.10 13.30 -9.66
N ALA A 53 -14.09 14.22 -10.64
CA ALA A 53 -13.02 14.31 -11.63
C ALA A 53 -11.65 14.66 -11.00
N LEU A 54 -11.61 15.61 -10.07
CA LEU A 54 -10.39 15.96 -9.34
C LEU A 54 -9.90 14.80 -8.46
N ASN A 55 -10.81 14.13 -7.79
CA ASN A 55 -10.48 12.94 -6.98
C ASN A 55 -9.94 11.80 -7.84
N PHE A 56 -10.51 11.60 -9.03
CA PHE A 56 -9.96 10.67 -10.01
C PHE A 56 -8.52 11.05 -10.41
N LEU A 57 -8.23 12.33 -10.67
CA LEU A 57 -6.88 12.80 -10.99
C LEU A 57 -5.91 12.60 -9.83
N VAL A 58 -6.29 12.91 -8.59
CA VAL A 58 -5.49 12.63 -7.40
C VAL A 58 -5.16 11.13 -7.32
N GLY A 59 -6.16 10.26 -7.46
CA GLY A 59 -5.96 8.81 -7.47
C GLY A 59 -5.10 8.33 -8.64
N TRP A 60 -5.25 8.96 -9.81
CA TRP A 60 -4.46 8.66 -11.00
C TRP A 60 -2.98 8.97 -10.79
N PHE A 61 -2.65 10.16 -10.30
CA PHE A 61 -1.27 10.59 -10.05
C PHE A 61 -0.64 9.89 -8.83
N ASN A 62 -1.41 9.52 -7.81
CA ASN A 62 -0.95 8.67 -6.71
C ASN A 62 -0.43 7.30 -7.20
N GLY A 63 -0.91 6.82 -8.33
CA GLY A 63 -0.37 5.62 -8.98
C GLY A 63 1.09 5.74 -9.42
N MET A 64 1.64 6.97 -9.51
CA MET A 64 3.05 7.22 -9.83
C MET A 64 3.99 7.06 -8.61
N GLY A 65 3.49 6.78 -7.42
CA GLY A 65 4.30 6.68 -6.21
C GLY A 65 4.99 5.32 -6.02
N TRP A 66 4.24 4.25 -5.96
CA TRP A 66 4.77 2.91 -5.64
C TRP A 66 5.76 2.35 -6.67
N PRO A 67 5.49 2.36 -7.99
CA PRO A 67 6.39 1.75 -8.97
C PRO A 67 7.82 2.30 -8.96
N PRO A 68 8.05 3.63 -8.96
CA PRO A 68 9.41 4.17 -8.91
C PRO A 68 10.11 3.87 -7.57
N CYS A 69 9.39 3.79 -6.45
CA CYS A 69 9.97 3.35 -5.18
C CYS A 69 10.46 1.90 -5.27
N GLY A 70 9.65 1.00 -5.86
CA GLY A 70 10.05 -0.37 -6.12
C GLY A 70 11.30 -0.45 -6.99
N ARG A 71 11.35 0.33 -8.08
CA ARG A 71 12.53 0.42 -8.96
C ARG A 71 13.78 0.89 -8.20
N VAL A 72 13.71 1.97 -7.43
CA VAL A 72 14.83 2.45 -6.61
C VAL A 72 15.29 1.36 -5.65
N MET A 73 14.36 0.69 -4.95
CA MET A 73 14.69 -0.37 -4.01
C MET A 73 15.40 -1.57 -4.67
N THR A 74 15.01 -1.94 -5.91
CA THR A 74 15.67 -3.05 -6.62
C THR A 74 17.08 -2.72 -7.10
N HIS A 75 17.38 -1.44 -7.36
CA HIS A 75 18.71 -1.02 -7.81
C HIS A 75 19.68 -0.69 -6.67
N TRP A 76 19.16 -0.22 -5.52
CA TRP A 76 19.99 0.21 -4.39
C TRP A 76 20.17 -0.84 -3.29
N PHE A 77 19.31 -1.86 -3.22
CA PHE A 77 19.36 -2.88 -2.17
C PHE A 77 19.37 -4.29 -2.74
N SER A 78 20.24 -5.13 -2.19
CA SER A 78 20.34 -6.54 -2.55
C SER A 78 19.07 -7.29 -2.11
N VAL A 79 18.78 -8.44 -2.72
CA VAL A 79 17.61 -9.27 -2.41
C VAL A 79 17.60 -9.66 -0.93
N THR A 80 18.78 -9.92 -0.33
CA THR A 80 18.92 -10.37 1.06
C THR A 80 18.69 -9.29 2.11
N GLU A 81 18.62 -8.01 1.73
CA GLU A 81 18.36 -6.87 2.63
C GLU A 81 17.12 -6.05 2.24
N ARG A 82 16.57 -6.30 1.06
CA ARG A 82 15.46 -5.52 0.47
C ARG A 82 14.19 -5.57 1.31
N GLY A 83 13.86 -6.70 1.93
CA GLY A 83 12.68 -6.83 2.78
C GLY A 83 12.73 -5.91 4.00
N THR A 84 13.89 -5.84 4.67
CA THR A 84 14.10 -4.94 5.80
C THR A 84 14.02 -3.48 5.37
N MET A 85 14.66 -3.11 4.27
CA MET A 85 14.64 -1.73 3.77
C MET A 85 13.25 -1.31 3.30
N MET A 86 12.52 -2.19 2.63
CA MET A 86 11.12 -1.97 2.25
C MET A 86 10.20 -1.83 3.47
N SER A 87 10.46 -2.56 4.55
CA SER A 87 9.69 -2.44 5.79
C SER A 87 9.89 -1.08 6.46
N ILE A 88 11.12 -0.59 6.51
CA ILE A 88 11.45 0.76 7.02
C ILE A 88 10.75 1.82 6.15
N TRP A 89 10.85 1.69 4.82
CA TRP A 89 10.18 2.59 3.90
C TRP A 89 8.65 2.57 4.07
N ASN A 90 8.06 1.40 4.29
CA ASN A 90 6.61 1.25 4.44
C ASN A 90 6.08 1.95 5.71
N CYS A 91 6.90 2.13 6.75
CA CYS A 91 6.51 2.90 7.95
C CYS A 91 6.16 4.35 7.60
N ALA A 92 6.71 4.91 6.52
CA ALA A 92 6.37 6.26 6.06
C ALA A 92 4.88 6.41 5.73
N HIS A 93 4.22 5.34 5.25
CA HIS A 93 2.77 5.33 5.01
C HIS A 93 1.98 5.56 6.30
N ASN A 94 2.32 4.85 7.37
CA ASN A 94 1.63 4.96 8.66
C ASN A 94 1.93 6.33 9.33
N VAL A 95 3.18 6.80 9.24
CA VAL A 95 3.56 8.14 9.75
C VAL A 95 2.81 9.23 8.99
N GLY A 96 2.75 9.14 7.66
CA GLY A 96 1.99 10.10 6.83
C GLY A 96 0.50 10.10 7.16
N GLY A 97 -0.10 8.91 7.32
CA GLY A 97 -1.50 8.76 7.74
C GLY A 97 -1.79 9.37 9.10
N ALA A 98 -0.89 9.19 10.07
CA ALA A 98 -1.01 9.79 11.40
C ALA A 98 -0.89 11.32 11.38
N LEU A 99 -0.06 11.89 10.49
CA LEU A 99 0.20 13.32 10.41
C LEU A 99 -0.89 14.10 9.67
N VAL A 100 -1.63 13.48 8.75
CA VAL A 100 -2.57 14.20 7.88
C VAL A 100 -3.70 14.90 8.67
N GLY A 101 -4.23 14.26 9.71
CA GLY A 101 -5.26 14.84 10.57
C GLY A 101 -4.79 16.11 11.31
N PRO A 102 -3.72 16.04 12.12
CA PRO A 102 -3.10 17.22 12.74
C PRO A 102 -2.73 18.30 11.71
N MET A 103 -2.16 17.94 10.57
CA MET A 103 -1.83 18.91 9.50
C MET A 103 -3.06 19.65 8.99
N ALA A 104 -4.18 18.97 8.80
CA ALA A 104 -5.42 19.60 8.37
C ALA A 104 -5.93 20.61 9.43
N VAL A 105 -5.92 20.22 10.70
CA VAL A 105 -6.37 21.08 11.81
C VAL A 105 -5.46 22.29 11.99
N TYR A 106 -4.16 22.09 12.14
CA TYR A 106 -3.22 23.21 12.33
C TYR A 106 -3.10 24.09 11.09
N GLY A 107 -3.15 23.49 9.88
CA GLY A 107 -3.21 24.25 8.64
C GLY A 107 -4.44 25.14 8.56
N ALA A 108 -5.60 24.64 9.01
CA ALA A 108 -6.81 25.44 9.11
C ALA A 108 -6.64 26.61 10.10
N LEU A 109 -6.15 26.33 11.30
CA LEU A 109 -6.00 27.34 12.37
C LEU A 109 -4.96 28.41 12.02
N TRP A 110 -3.81 28.03 11.45
CA TRP A 110 -2.72 28.97 11.20
C TRP A 110 -2.87 29.73 9.89
N PHE A 111 -3.23 29.05 8.79
CA PHE A 111 -3.27 29.65 7.46
C PHE A 111 -4.69 29.97 7.00
N GLY A 112 -5.68 29.16 7.37
CA GLY A 112 -7.05 29.41 6.98
C GLY A 112 -7.59 30.72 7.54
N SER A 113 -7.23 31.08 8.79
CA SER A 113 -7.60 32.32 9.43
C SER A 113 -7.04 33.56 8.72
N TRP A 114 -5.86 33.47 8.11
CA TRP A 114 -5.28 34.60 7.35
C TRP A 114 -6.09 34.93 6.10
N PHE A 115 -6.67 33.91 5.43
CA PHE A 115 -7.41 34.09 4.18
C PHE A 115 -8.89 34.39 4.38
N TYR A 116 -9.51 33.85 5.44
CA TYR A 116 -10.96 33.89 5.62
C TYR A 116 -11.42 34.59 6.92
N GLY A 117 -10.48 34.95 7.80
CA GLY A 117 -10.81 35.47 9.14
C GLY A 117 -11.28 34.36 10.09
N ALA A 118 -11.29 34.68 11.39
CA ALA A 118 -11.54 33.69 12.46
C ALA A 118 -12.99 33.13 12.48
N ASP A 119 -13.96 33.88 11.97
CA ASP A 119 -15.40 33.52 12.02
C ASP A 119 -15.89 32.77 10.79
N SER A 120 -15.01 32.47 9.85
CA SER A 120 -15.40 31.79 8.61
C SER A 120 -15.23 30.28 8.71
N SER A 121 -16.31 29.52 8.52
CA SER A 121 -16.25 28.05 8.39
C SER A 121 -15.37 27.57 7.22
N ARG A 122 -15.04 28.48 6.27
CA ARG A 122 -14.23 28.18 5.09
C ARG A 122 -12.73 28.02 5.39
N TYR A 123 -12.24 28.51 6.53
CA TYR A 123 -10.83 28.34 6.90
C TYR A 123 -10.43 26.85 6.97
N PHE A 124 -11.39 25.98 7.26
CA PHE A 124 -11.17 24.55 7.29
C PHE A 124 -10.80 23.96 5.90
N LEU A 125 -11.28 24.56 4.82
CA LEU A 125 -10.95 24.16 3.45
C LEU A 125 -9.45 24.32 3.15
N ILE A 126 -8.85 25.41 3.65
CA ILE A 126 -7.39 25.63 3.53
C ILE A 126 -6.62 24.54 4.24
N GLY A 127 -7.03 24.19 5.48
CA GLY A 127 -6.39 23.13 6.24
C GLY A 127 -6.51 21.75 5.59
N THR A 128 -7.66 21.45 4.99
CA THR A 128 -7.94 20.13 4.43
C THR A 128 -7.29 19.93 3.05
N TYR A 129 -7.36 20.93 2.16
CA TYR A 129 -6.98 20.77 0.75
C TYR A 129 -5.68 21.48 0.39
N VAL A 130 -5.44 22.68 0.91
CA VAL A 130 -4.33 23.52 0.45
C VAL A 130 -3.06 23.28 1.26
N PHE A 131 -3.12 23.31 2.58
CA PHE A 131 -1.94 23.20 3.42
C PHE A 131 -1.22 21.84 3.28
N PRO A 132 -1.90 20.68 3.37
CA PRO A 132 -1.25 19.39 3.15
C PRO A 132 -0.67 19.24 1.74
N ALA A 133 -1.35 19.79 0.73
CA ALA A 133 -0.87 19.78 -0.65
C ALA A 133 0.38 20.66 -0.83
N ALA A 134 0.44 21.82 -0.19
CA ALA A 134 1.63 22.68 -0.20
C ALA A 134 2.83 21.99 0.46
N VAL A 135 2.61 21.29 1.60
CA VAL A 135 3.64 20.48 2.24
C VAL A 135 4.09 19.34 1.33
N ALA A 136 3.15 18.67 0.64
CA ALA A 136 3.48 17.61 -0.31
C ALA A 136 4.34 18.12 -1.48
N ILE A 137 4.07 19.32 -2.01
CA ILE A 137 4.90 19.95 -3.04
C ILE A 137 6.30 20.25 -2.51
N LEU A 138 6.43 20.77 -1.30
CA LEU A 138 7.73 21.00 -0.67
C LEU A 138 8.52 19.70 -0.50
N VAL A 139 7.86 18.64 -0.02
CA VAL A 139 8.47 17.30 0.10
C VAL A 139 8.87 16.76 -1.28
N ALA A 140 8.08 16.99 -2.32
CA ALA A 140 8.43 16.59 -3.68
C ALA A 140 9.70 17.29 -4.19
N LEU A 141 9.88 18.58 -3.90
CA LEU A 141 11.09 19.33 -4.25
C LEU A 141 12.31 18.79 -3.50
N VAL A 142 12.18 18.51 -2.21
CA VAL A 142 13.23 17.86 -1.41
C VAL A 142 13.57 16.47 -1.97
N ALA A 143 12.56 15.68 -2.30
CA ALA A 143 12.72 14.36 -2.90
C ALA A 143 13.47 14.42 -4.24
N TYR A 144 13.15 15.38 -5.11
CA TYR A 144 13.88 15.62 -6.35
C TYR A 144 15.38 15.91 -6.13
N CYS A 145 15.72 16.63 -5.06
CA CYS A 145 17.12 16.93 -4.71
C CYS A 145 17.85 15.69 -4.15
N LEU A 146 17.18 14.85 -3.35
CA LEU A 146 17.82 13.77 -2.61
C LEU A 146 17.80 12.42 -3.33
N ILE A 147 16.71 12.08 -4.05
CA ILE A 147 16.58 10.79 -4.71
C ILE A 147 17.55 10.65 -5.88
N ARG A 148 18.10 9.46 -6.02
CA ARG A 148 18.88 9.02 -7.20
C ARG A 148 18.26 7.77 -7.78
N ASP A 149 18.17 7.69 -9.11
CA ASP A 149 17.48 6.59 -9.81
C ASP A 149 18.19 5.26 -9.60
N THR A 150 19.48 5.20 -9.96
CA THR A 150 20.28 3.99 -9.85
C THR A 150 21.68 4.34 -9.32
N PRO A 151 22.44 3.38 -8.73
CA PRO A 151 23.85 3.57 -8.37
C PRO A 151 24.70 4.02 -9.56
N GLN A 152 24.44 3.44 -10.74
CA GLN A 152 25.19 3.77 -11.96
C GLN A 152 25.00 5.23 -12.38
N SER A 153 23.83 5.81 -12.12
CA SER A 153 23.59 7.25 -12.36
C SER A 153 24.46 8.18 -11.50
N CYS A 154 25.11 7.62 -10.47
CA CYS A 154 26.05 8.29 -9.57
C CYS A 154 27.52 7.84 -9.80
N GLY A 155 27.79 7.05 -10.85
CA GLY A 155 29.13 6.50 -11.11
C GLY A 155 29.52 5.33 -10.19
N LEU A 156 28.55 4.75 -9.47
CA LEU A 156 28.76 3.60 -8.59
C LEU A 156 28.48 2.29 -9.31
N PRO A 157 29.11 1.17 -8.89
CA PRO A 157 28.78 -0.15 -9.43
C PRO A 157 27.35 -0.55 -9.07
N SER A 158 26.81 -1.55 -9.79
CA SER A 158 25.52 -2.16 -9.41
C SER A 158 25.60 -2.77 -8.00
N ILE A 159 24.46 -2.88 -7.32
CA ILE A 159 24.40 -3.41 -5.97
C ILE A 159 24.89 -4.87 -5.89
N GLU A 160 24.63 -5.67 -6.92
CA GLU A 160 25.07 -7.05 -7.02
C GLU A 160 26.61 -7.14 -7.05
N LYS A 161 27.25 -6.27 -7.85
CA LYS A 161 28.70 -6.19 -7.92
C LYS A 161 29.32 -5.69 -6.61
N TYR A 162 28.68 -4.71 -5.97
CA TYR A 162 29.14 -4.13 -4.71
C TYR A 162 29.04 -5.12 -3.54
N ARG A 163 27.92 -5.87 -3.46
CA ARG A 163 27.64 -6.85 -2.39
C ARG A 163 28.18 -8.25 -2.71
N ASN A 164 28.60 -8.50 -3.96
CA ASN A 164 28.89 -9.85 -4.47
C ASN A 164 27.73 -10.83 -4.23
N ASP A 165 26.49 -10.36 -4.43
CA ASP A 165 25.25 -11.08 -4.20
C ASP A 165 24.44 -11.12 -5.50
N TYR A 166 24.67 -12.18 -6.28
CA TYR A 166 24.06 -12.37 -7.60
C TYR A 166 22.94 -13.40 -7.53
N PRO A 167 21.66 -12.98 -7.67
CA PRO A 167 20.56 -13.91 -7.87
C PRO A 167 20.80 -14.76 -9.11
N LYS A 168 20.32 -16.01 -9.13
CA LYS A 168 20.53 -16.93 -10.28
C LYS A 168 19.95 -16.41 -11.60
N ASN A 169 18.92 -15.57 -11.52
CA ASN A 169 18.31 -14.92 -12.67
C ASN A 169 18.98 -13.58 -13.06
N TYR A 170 20.08 -13.22 -12.41
CA TYR A 170 20.79 -11.97 -12.71
C TYR A 170 21.39 -11.99 -14.12
N SER A 171 21.24 -10.90 -14.84
CA SER A 171 21.90 -10.63 -16.10
C SER A 171 22.19 -9.13 -16.22
N GLU A 172 23.36 -8.75 -16.71
CA GLU A 172 23.69 -7.34 -16.98
C GLU A 172 22.72 -6.65 -17.94
N LYS A 173 22.07 -7.43 -18.82
CA LYS A 173 21.00 -6.94 -19.73
C LYS A 173 19.75 -6.45 -18.99
N GLN A 174 19.59 -6.74 -17.71
CA GLN A 174 18.47 -6.21 -16.90
C GLN A 174 18.59 -4.71 -16.60
N GLU A 175 19.69 -4.10 -16.94
CA GLU A 175 19.91 -2.65 -16.88
C GLU A 175 19.47 -1.92 -18.18
N GLU A 176 19.20 -2.66 -19.26
CA GLU A 176 18.75 -2.10 -20.54
C GLU A 176 17.27 -1.66 -20.45
N VAL A 177 16.93 -0.57 -21.15
CA VAL A 177 15.54 -0.09 -21.22
C VAL A 177 14.76 -0.96 -22.20
N LEU A 178 13.75 -1.65 -21.72
CA LEU A 178 12.85 -2.48 -22.51
C LEU A 178 11.70 -1.69 -23.13
N THR A 179 11.15 -2.20 -24.23
CA THR A 179 9.90 -1.66 -24.77
C THR A 179 8.71 -2.04 -23.88
N ALA A 180 7.64 -1.23 -23.88
CA ALA A 180 6.43 -1.54 -23.12
C ALA A 180 5.86 -2.93 -23.45
N LYS A 181 5.89 -3.31 -24.73
CA LYS A 181 5.41 -4.62 -25.20
C LYS A 181 6.21 -5.77 -24.59
N GLU A 182 7.53 -5.66 -24.53
CA GLU A 182 8.39 -6.67 -23.90
C GLU A 182 8.14 -6.76 -22.40
N ILE A 183 8.03 -5.62 -21.71
CA ILE A 183 7.72 -5.57 -20.26
C ILE A 183 6.40 -6.31 -19.99
N PHE A 184 5.32 -5.91 -20.67
CA PHE A 184 4.00 -6.50 -20.42
C PHE A 184 3.92 -7.96 -20.82
N PHE A 185 4.25 -8.32 -22.04
CA PHE A 185 3.97 -9.66 -22.57
C PHE A 185 5.06 -10.66 -22.24
N LYS A 186 6.33 -10.29 -22.23
CA LYS A 186 7.42 -11.22 -21.99
C LYS A 186 7.72 -11.41 -20.50
N HIS A 187 7.74 -10.33 -19.71
CA HIS A 187 8.22 -10.38 -18.33
C HIS A 187 7.11 -10.39 -17.28
N VAL A 188 5.94 -9.79 -17.57
CA VAL A 188 4.86 -9.71 -16.59
C VAL A 188 3.76 -10.73 -16.88
N PHE A 189 3.09 -10.66 -18.02
CA PHE A 189 1.94 -11.55 -18.29
C PHE A 189 2.32 -13.01 -18.50
N ASN A 190 3.50 -13.31 -19.04
CA ASN A 190 3.98 -14.69 -19.18
C ASN A 190 4.55 -15.28 -17.90
N ASN A 191 4.74 -14.49 -16.84
CA ASN A 191 5.27 -14.96 -15.57
C ASN A 191 4.12 -15.48 -14.69
N LYS A 192 3.93 -16.80 -14.65
CA LYS A 192 2.88 -17.44 -13.84
C LYS A 192 2.99 -17.11 -12.33
N MET A 193 4.21 -16.93 -11.82
CA MET A 193 4.41 -16.59 -10.40
C MET A 193 3.87 -15.22 -10.07
N LEU A 194 4.01 -14.23 -10.96
CA LEU A 194 3.43 -12.90 -10.76
C LEU A 194 1.90 -12.94 -10.68
N TRP A 195 1.25 -13.85 -11.43
CA TRP A 195 -0.19 -14.06 -11.32
C TRP A 195 -0.60 -14.65 -9.98
N TYR A 196 0.13 -15.68 -9.50
CA TYR A 196 -0.15 -16.25 -8.18
C TYR A 196 0.01 -15.21 -7.07
N ILE A 197 1.06 -14.39 -7.13
CA ILE A 197 1.30 -13.29 -6.20
C ILE A 197 0.19 -12.23 -6.29
N ALA A 198 -0.22 -11.84 -7.50
CA ALA A 198 -1.25 -10.84 -7.70
C ALA A 198 -2.61 -11.29 -7.11
N ILE A 199 -2.97 -12.56 -7.33
CA ILE A 199 -4.20 -13.14 -6.75
C ILE A 199 -4.08 -13.27 -5.23
N ALA A 200 -2.95 -13.74 -4.71
CA ALA A 200 -2.69 -13.77 -3.27
C ALA A 200 -2.84 -12.38 -2.64
N ASN A 201 -2.32 -11.35 -3.33
CA ASN A 201 -2.42 -9.97 -2.88
C ASN A 201 -3.86 -9.46 -2.79
N ALA A 202 -4.74 -9.87 -3.71
CA ALA A 202 -6.16 -9.53 -3.63
C ALA A 202 -6.79 -10.07 -2.34
N PHE A 203 -6.50 -11.32 -1.95
CA PHE A 203 -7.01 -11.89 -0.71
C PHE A 203 -6.38 -11.27 0.54
N VAL A 204 -5.08 -10.96 0.53
CA VAL A 204 -4.42 -10.24 1.64
C VAL A 204 -5.05 -8.86 1.84
N TYR A 205 -5.32 -8.13 0.75
CA TYR A 205 -5.98 -6.83 0.81
C TYR A 205 -7.45 -6.94 1.25
N MET A 206 -8.16 -7.98 0.82
CA MET A 206 -9.50 -8.29 1.33
C MET A 206 -9.48 -8.45 2.86
N VAL A 207 -8.53 -9.22 3.41
CA VAL A 207 -8.41 -9.43 4.86
C VAL A 207 -8.03 -8.12 5.55
N ARG A 208 -7.03 -7.39 5.05
CA ARG A 208 -6.58 -6.13 5.65
C ARG A 208 -7.71 -5.12 5.78
N TYR A 209 -8.36 -4.80 4.67
CA TYR A 209 -9.41 -3.78 4.64
C TYR A 209 -10.74 -4.33 5.16
N GLY A 210 -11.02 -5.61 4.97
CA GLY A 210 -12.19 -6.25 5.55
C GLY A 210 -12.18 -6.24 7.08
N CYS A 211 -11.02 -6.45 7.71
CA CYS A 211 -10.92 -6.30 9.16
C CYS A 211 -10.91 -4.83 9.60
N LEU A 212 -10.15 -3.97 8.88
CA LEU A 212 -9.95 -2.58 9.30
C LEU A 212 -11.20 -1.72 9.12
N ASP A 213 -11.77 -1.71 7.91
CA ASP A 213 -12.85 -0.79 7.54
C ASP A 213 -14.19 -1.18 8.18
N TRP A 214 -14.40 -2.48 8.41
CA TRP A 214 -15.65 -2.99 8.99
C TRP A 214 -15.61 -3.21 10.50
N ALA A 215 -14.41 -3.19 11.14
CA ALA A 215 -14.30 -3.37 12.58
C ALA A 215 -15.12 -2.33 13.38
N PRO A 216 -15.08 -1.01 13.08
CA PRO A 216 -15.88 -0.04 13.83
C PRO A 216 -17.39 -0.29 13.68
N THR A 217 -17.86 -0.67 12.49
CA THR A 217 -19.26 -0.97 12.23
C THR A 217 -19.70 -2.22 12.99
N PHE A 218 -18.94 -3.31 12.89
CA PHE A 218 -19.21 -4.55 13.62
C PHE A 218 -19.24 -4.34 15.13
N LEU A 219 -18.24 -3.66 15.68
CA LEU A 219 -18.14 -3.42 17.11
C LEU A 219 -19.30 -2.55 17.63
N LYS A 220 -19.70 -1.52 16.88
CA LYS A 220 -20.78 -0.63 17.28
C LYS A 220 -22.16 -1.26 17.06
N GLU A 221 -22.43 -1.80 15.86
CA GLU A 221 -23.77 -2.22 15.47
C GLU A 221 -24.11 -3.63 15.92
N ALA A 222 -23.17 -4.56 15.84
CA ALA A 222 -23.39 -5.96 16.20
C ALA A 222 -23.09 -6.26 17.66
N GLN A 223 -22.10 -5.57 18.27
CA GLN A 223 -21.65 -5.84 19.63
C GLN A 223 -22.02 -4.73 20.63
N GLY A 224 -22.54 -3.59 20.16
CA GLY A 224 -22.99 -2.49 21.01
C GLY A 224 -21.89 -1.74 21.76
N TYR A 225 -20.64 -1.83 21.30
CA TYR A 225 -19.54 -1.09 21.89
C TYR A 225 -19.66 0.42 21.64
N ASP A 226 -19.17 1.23 22.61
CA ASP A 226 -19.12 2.67 22.46
C ASP A 226 -18.16 3.07 21.31
N ILE A 227 -18.47 4.19 20.66
CA ILE A 227 -17.69 4.74 19.55
C ILE A 227 -16.22 5.00 19.94
N LYS A 228 -15.97 5.34 21.20
CA LYS A 228 -14.61 5.52 21.73
C LYS A 228 -13.85 4.19 21.77
N GLN A 229 -14.50 3.12 22.23
CA GLN A 229 -13.92 1.78 22.29
C GLN A 229 -13.59 1.26 20.88
N ALA A 230 -14.51 1.42 19.93
CA ALA A 230 -14.27 1.06 18.53
C ALA A 230 -13.13 1.87 17.91
N GLY A 231 -13.05 3.18 18.20
CA GLY A 231 -11.99 4.06 17.75
C GLY A 231 -10.61 3.69 18.32
N TRP A 232 -10.53 3.33 19.60
CA TRP A 232 -9.28 2.87 20.22
C TRP A 232 -8.82 1.53 19.68
N ALA A 233 -9.73 0.60 19.40
CA ALA A 233 -9.41 -0.68 18.80
C ALA A 233 -8.86 -0.50 17.37
N TYR A 234 -9.47 0.39 16.58
CA TYR A 234 -8.98 0.78 15.25
C TYR A 234 -7.58 1.40 15.32
N PHE A 235 -7.37 2.36 16.23
CA PHE A 235 -6.07 2.98 16.42
C PHE A 235 -4.99 1.96 16.79
N ALA A 236 -5.31 1.05 17.72
CA ALA A 236 -4.38 0.02 18.16
C ALA A 236 -3.99 -0.95 17.03
N TYR A 237 -4.93 -1.30 16.14
CA TYR A 237 -4.68 -2.07 14.93
C TYR A 237 -3.64 -1.38 14.01
N GLU A 238 -3.87 -0.10 13.68
CA GLU A 238 -2.96 0.67 12.80
C GLU A 238 -1.59 0.91 13.44
N PHE A 239 -1.54 1.18 14.74
CA PHE A 239 -0.28 1.40 15.44
C PHE A 239 0.58 0.13 15.50
N ALA A 240 -0.04 -1.03 15.71
CA ALA A 240 0.64 -2.33 15.73
C ALA A 240 1.24 -2.71 14.37
N ALA A 241 0.73 -2.13 13.28
CA ALA A 241 1.25 -2.34 11.93
C ALA A 241 2.72 -1.93 11.78
N ILE A 242 3.16 -0.87 12.49
CA ILE A 242 4.54 -0.36 12.38
C ILE A 242 5.56 -1.41 12.85
N PRO A 243 5.55 -1.85 14.12
CA PRO A 243 6.49 -2.88 14.57
C PRO A 243 6.28 -4.21 13.83
N GLY A 244 5.04 -4.56 13.48
CA GLY A 244 4.74 -5.78 12.74
C GLY A 244 5.39 -5.84 11.38
N THR A 245 5.34 -4.76 10.62
CA THR A 245 5.99 -4.67 9.30
C THR A 245 7.52 -4.77 9.41
N LEU A 246 8.13 -4.10 10.41
CA LEU A 246 9.57 -4.15 10.66
C LEU A 246 10.03 -5.56 11.00
N VAL A 247 9.34 -6.21 11.93
CA VAL A 247 9.63 -7.61 12.32
C VAL A 247 9.47 -8.55 11.13
N CYS A 248 8.44 -8.37 10.31
CA CYS A 248 8.19 -9.19 9.13
C CYS A 248 9.33 -9.07 8.09
N GLY A 249 9.76 -7.84 7.78
CA GLY A 249 10.86 -7.60 6.85
C GLY A 249 12.18 -8.17 7.35
N TRP A 250 12.49 -7.95 8.62
CA TRP A 250 13.68 -8.51 9.27
C TRP A 250 13.65 -10.05 9.27
N LEU A 251 12.53 -10.66 9.63
CA LEU A 251 12.36 -12.11 9.65
C LEU A 251 12.55 -12.73 8.26
N SER A 252 11.95 -12.10 7.24
CA SER A 252 12.09 -12.51 5.85
C SER A 252 13.55 -12.51 5.39
N ASP A 253 14.31 -11.45 5.72
CA ASP A 253 15.69 -11.32 5.26
C ASP A 253 16.67 -12.16 6.09
N LYS A 254 16.57 -12.13 7.42
CA LYS A 254 17.58 -12.74 8.31
C LYS A 254 17.30 -14.21 8.61
N VAL A 255 16.04 -14.57 8.84
CA VAL A 255 15.67 -15.96 9.20
C VAL A 255 15.43 -16.78 7.93
N PHE A 256 14.62 -16.26 7.01
CA PHE A 256 14.26 -16.97 5.78
C PHE A 256 15.15 -16.61 4.59
N LYS A 257 16.23 -15.82 4.79
CA LYS A 257 17.25 -15.49 3.80
C LYS A 257 16.67 -14.99 2.47
N GLY A 258 15.68 -14.09 2.55
CA GLY A 258 14.98 -13.55 1.39
C GLY A 258 13.71 -14.32 1.00
N GLY A 259 13.32 -15.34 1.75
CA GLY A 259 12.09 -16.14 1.51
C GLY A 259 10.82 -15.37 1.86
N ARG A 260 10.25 -14.66 0.90
CA ARG A 260 9.04 -13.83 1.07
C ARG A 260 7.79 -14.69 1.24
N ALA A 261 7.68 -15.75 0.43
CA ALA A 261 6.53 -16.65 0.44
C ALA A 261 6.32 -17.30 1.80
N MET A 262 7.38 -17.88 2.39
CA MET A 262 7.27 -18.58 3.69
C MET A 262 6.87 -17.63 4.82
N THR A 263 7.47 -16.44 4.86
CA THR A 263 7.13 -15.43 5.85
C THR A 263 5.67 -14.98 5.71
N THR A 264 5.21 -14.74 4.49
CA THR A 264 3.81 -14.39 4.22
C THR A 264 2.85 -15.49 4.64
N ILE A 265 3.14 -16.76 4.34
CA ILE A 265 2.32 -17.92 4.73
C ILE A 265 2.16 -18.00 6.25
N ILE A 266 3.26 -17.89 6.99
CA ILE A 266 3.25 -17.96 8.46
C ILE A 266 2.41 -16.81 9.03
N PHE A 267 2.63 -15.59 8.57
CA PHE A 267 1.90 -14.41 9.05
C PHE A 267 0.40 -14.52 8.75
N MET A 268 0.02 -14.94 7.53
CA MET A 268 -1.38 -15.12 7.18
C MET A 268 -2.06 -16.24 7.97
N ALA A 269 -1.35 -17.31 8.31
CA ALA A 269 -1.87 -18.36 9.18
C ALA A 269 -2.16 -17.82 10.61
N ILE A 270 -1.24 -17.00 11.14
CA ILE A 270 -1.43 -16.36 12.44
C ILE A 270 -2.62 -15.38 12.38
N VAL A 271 -2.74 -14.57 11.31
CA VAL A 271 -3.89 -13.67 11.09
C VAL A 271 -5.20 -14.44 11.12
N ALA A 272 -5.29 -15.59 10.44
CA ALA A 272 -6.50 -16.42 10.45
C ALA A 272 -6.92 -16.85 11.86
N VAL A 273 -5.94 -17.23 12.71
CA VAL A 273 -6.20 -17.57 14.12
C VAL A 273 -6.77 -16.36 14.89
N PHE A 274 -6.18 -15.17 14.71
CA PHE A 274 -6.67 -13.99 15.43
C PHE A 274 -8.00 -13.46 14.89
N ILE A 275 -8.32 -13.67 13.61
CA ILE A 275 -9.66 -13.40 13.07
C ILE A 275 -10.68 -14.36 13.71
N PHE A 276 -10.34 -15.65 13.88
CA PHE A 276 -11.19 -16.61 14.55
C PHE A 276 -11.42 -16.23 16.03
N LEU A 277 -10.39 -15.80 16.76
CA LEU A 277 -10.54 -15.32 18.14
C LEU A 277 -11.38 -14.05 18.22
N TYR A 278 -11.19 -13.11 17.31
CA TYR A 278 -11.97 -11.89 17.19
C TYR A 278 -13.46 -12.19 16.97
N TRP A 279 -13.77 -13.14 16.10
CA TRP A 279 -15.13 -13.55 15.83
C TRP A 279 -15.77 -14.28 17.02
N HIS A 280 -15.10 -15.31 17.53
CA HIS A 280 -15.66 -16.22 18.54
C HIS A 280 -15.81 -15.58 19.94
N PHE A 281 -14.94 -14.64 20.28
CA PHE A 281 -14.93 -13.95 21.59
C PHE A 281 -15.32 -12.47 21.43
N SER A 282 -16.18 -12.15 20.50
CA SER A 282 -16.60 -10.78 20.18
C SER A 282 -17.28 -10.04 21.32
N ASP A 283 -17.82 -10.75 22.32
CA ASP A 283 -18.43 -10.19 23.53
C ASP A 283 -17.38 -9.62 24.53
N ASN A 284 -16.11 -10.03 24.41
CA ASN A 284 -15.06 -9.62 25.32
C ASN A 284 -14.18 -8.55 24.68
N TYR A 285 -14.35 -7.29 25.10
CA TYR A 285 -13.60 -6.16 24.56
C TYR A 285 -12.07 -6.32 24.61
N VAL A 286 -11.54 -6.95 25.67
CA VAL A 286 -10.09 -7.15 25.81
C VAL A 286 -9.58 -8.13 24.74
N ILE A 287 -10.26 -9.28 24.56
CA ILE A 287 -9.89 -10.27 23.54
C ILE A 287 -10.03 -9.67 22.14
N VAL A 288 -11.11 -8.93 21.90
CA VAL A 288 -11.32 -8.22 20.63
C VAL A 288 -10.18 -7.26 20.34
N THR A 289 -9.83 -6.41 21.30
CA THR A 289 -8.77 -5.40 21.13
C THR A 289 -7.40 -6.07 20.91
N LEU A 290 -7.07 -7.10 21.70
CA LEU A 290 -5.84 -7.86 21.52
C LEU A 290 -5.79 -8.58 20.17
N SER A 291 -6.91 -9.14 19.72
CA SER A 291 -7.01 -9.78 18.41
C SER A 291 -6.82 -8.77 17.28
N LEU A 292 -7.43 -7.59 17.36
CA LEU A 292 -7.24 -6.54 16.36
C LEU A 292 -5.79 -6.00 16.35
N ILE A 293 -5.15 -5.84 17.51
CA ILE A 293 -3.73 -5.51 17.62
C ILE A 293 -2.87 -6.57 16.91
N ALA A 294 -3.15 -7.84 17.18
CA ALA A 294 -2.41 -8.94 16.56
C ALA A 294 -2.67 -9.02 15.05
N ILE A 295 -3.92 -8.88 14.59
CA ILE A 295 -4.24 -8.83 13.17
C ILE A 295 -3.48 -7.68 12.52
N GLY A 296 -3.51 -6.46 13.09
CA GLY A 296 -2.77 -5.30 12.59
C GLY A 296 -1.27 -5.57 12.51
N PHE A 297 -0.69 -6.14 13.56
CA PHE A 297 0.73 -6.50 13.61
C PHE A 297 1.13 -7.49 12.50
N PHE A 298 0.34 -8.53 12.27
CA PHE A 298 0.71 -9.60 11.36
C PHE A 298 0.26 -9.37 9.90
N ILE A 299 -0.75 -8.54 9.61
CA ILE A 299 -1.28 -8.39 8.25
C ILE A 299 -0.44 -7.43 7.37
N TYR A 300 0.15 -6.38 7.94
CA TYR A 300 0.90 -5.40 7.17
C TYR A 300 2.22 -5.94 6.60
N GLY A 301 2.80 -6.93 7.26
CA GLY A 301 3.95 -7.67 6.74
C GLY A 301 3.66 -8.33 5.38
N PRO A 302 2.67 -9.21 5.27
CA PRO A 302 2.21 -9.78 4.00
C PRO A 302 1.89 -8.74 2.93
N VAL A 303 1.18 -7.66 3.25
CA VAL A 303 0.88 -6.57 2.32
C VAL A 303 2.15 -5.99 1.69
N MET A 304 3.20 -5.80 2.47
CA MET A 304 4.48 -5.29 2.00
C MET A 304 5.29 -6.39 1.27
N LEU A 305 5.44 -7.59 1.88
CA LEU A 305 6.29 -8.65 1.33
C LEU A 305 5.82 -9.18 -0.03
N ILE A 306 4.53 -9.24 -0.29
CA ILE A 306 3.98 -9.60 -1.60
C ILE A 306 4.46 -8.63 -2.67
N GLY A 307 4.48 -7.33 -2.37
CA GLY A 307 5.05 -6.33 -3.27
C GLY A 307 6.55 -6.55 -3.50
N VAL A 308 7.32 -6.84 -2.44
CA VAL A 308 8.76 -7.13 -2.54
C VAL A 308 9.01 -8.40 -3.35
N GLN A 309 8.23 -9.46 -3.14
CA GLN A 309 8.36 -10.70 -3.91
C GLN A 309 8.11 -10.48 -5.41
N ALA A 310 7.14 -9.63 -5.76
CA ALA A 310 6.91 -9.27 -7.16
C ALA A 310 8.11 -8.55 -7.78
N LEU A 311 8.80 -7.69 -7.01
CA LEU A 311 10.04 -7.04 -7.42
C LEU A 311 11.19 -8.05 -7.59
N ASP A 312 11.29 -9.04 -6.69
CA ASP A 312 12.35 -10.06 -6.70
C ASP A 312 12.19 -11.08 -7.84
N LEU A 313 10.94 -11.36 -8.25
CA LEU A 313 10.61 -12.31 -9.33
C LEU A 313 10.58 -11.70 -10.74
N ALA A 314 10.54 -10.39 -10.83
CA ALA A 314 10.64 -9.66 -12.09
C ALA A 314 12.08 -9.21 -12.36
N PRO A 315 12.50 -9.09 -13.62
CA PRO A 315 13.76 -8.43 -13.93
C PRO A 315 13.68 -6.96 -13.52
N LYS A 316 14.81 -6.34 -13.15
CA LYS A 316 14.89 -4.96 -12.66
C LYS A 316 14.20 -3.95 -13.57
N ASN A 317 14.34 -4.12 -14.88
CA ASN A 317 13.73 -3.27 -15.91
C ASN A 317 12.23 -3.50 -16.14
N ALA A 318 11.59 -4.40 -15.37
CA ALA A 318 10.15 -4.63 -15.35
C ALA A 318 9.58 -4.60 -13.92
N ALA A 319 10.37 -4.22 -12.94
CA ALA A 319 10.03 -4.26 -11.52
C ALA A 319 8.83 -3.34 -11.18
N GLY A 320 8.78 -2.13 -11.72
CA GLY A 320 7.68 -1.19 -11.51
C GLY A 320 6.36 -1.70 -12.08
N THR A 321 6.39 -2.37 -13.24
CA THR A 321 5.20 -2.97 -13.86
C THR A 321 4.71 -4.18 -13.06
N ALA A 322 5.61 -5.03 -12.57
CA ALA A 322 5.27 -6.16 -11.70
C ALA A 322 4.63 -5.70 -10.37
N ALA A 323 5.22 -4.69 -9.74
CA ALA A 323 4.64 -4.04 -8.56
C ALA A 323 3.29 -3.38 -8.86
N GLY A 324 3.14 -2.79 -10.05
CA GLY A 324 1.89 -2.22 -10.54
C GLY A 324 0.79 -3.26 -10.71
N LEU A 325 1.10 -4.46 -11.24
CA LEU A 325 0.16 -5.57 -11.38
C LEU A 325 -0.36 -6.03 -10.01
N THR A 326 0.53 -6.31 -9.07
CA THR A 326 0.14 -6.70 -7.72
C THR A 326 -0.69 -5.62 -7.03
N GLY A 327 -0.31 -4.34 -7.19
CA GLY A 327 -1.08 -3.21 -6.68
C GLY A 327 -2.46 -3.09 -7.31
N PHE A 328 -2.62 -3.37 -8.62
CA PHE A 328 -3.93 -3.38 -9.26
C PHE A 328 -4.85 -4.44 -8.65
N PHE A 329 -4.36 -5.67 -8.51
CA PHE A 329 -5.15 -6.75 -7.90
C PHE A 329 -5.47 -6.47 -6.42
N GLY A 330 -4.52 -5.96 -5.65
CA GLY A 330 -4.76 -5.61 -4.25
C GLY A 330 -5.84 -4.53 -4.09
N TYR A 331 -5.70 -3.40 -4.77
CA TYR A 331 -6.64 -2.28 -4.58
C TYR A 331 -7.95 -2.45 -5.33
N PHE A 332 -7.94 -2.90 -6.58
CA PHE A 332 -9.16 -3.01 -7.37
C PHE A 332 -9.95 -4.25 -6.97
N LEU A 333 -9.33 -5.44 -7.03
CA LEU A 333 -10.03 -6.67 -6.69
C LEU A 333 -10.16 -6.84 -5.16
N GLY A 334 -9.04 -6.72 -4.43
CA GLY A 334 -8.99 -6.99 -3.00
C GLY A 334 -9.76 -5.96 -2.18
N THR A 335 -9.46 -4.66 -2.35
CA THR A 335 -10.10 -3.62 -1.55
C THR A 335 -11.47 -3.23 -2.11
N ALA A 336 -11.54 -2.76 -3.36
CA ALA A 336 -12.77 -2.16 -3.86
C ALA A 336 -13.89 -3.19 -4.05
N ILE A 337 -13.58 -4.37 -4.59
CA ILE A 337 -14.60 -5.40 -4.85
C ILE A 337 -14.77 -6.30 -3.62
N LEU A 338 -13.72 -7.02 -3.21
CA LEU A 338 -13.86 -8.06 -2.19
C LEU A 338 -14.09 -7.48 -0.79
N ALA A 339 -13.30 -6.50 -0.34
CA ALA A 339 -13.43 -5.96 1.01
C ALA A 339 -14.64 -5.00 1.16
N ASN A 340 -14.91 -4.14 0.17
CA ASN A 340 -15.98 -3.16 0.33
C ASN A 340 -17.33 -3.67 -0.18
N ILE A 341 -17.39 -4.21 -1.42
CA ILE A 341 -18.66 -4.62 -2.00
C ILE A 341 -19.09 -5.99 -1.46
N VAL A 342 -18.24 -7.03 -1.59
CA VAL A 342 -18.62 -8.39 -1.22
C VAL A 342 -18.82 -8.52 0.28
N ILE A 343 -17.87 -8.06 1.11
CA ILE A 343 -18.01 -8.13 2.58
C ILE A 343 -19.22 -7.33 3.03
N GLY A 344 -19.40 -6.09 2.54
CA GLY A 344 -20.57 -5.28 2.90
C GLY A 344 -21.90 -5.94 2.54
N SER A 345 -22.02 -6.46 1.31
CA SER A 345 -23.23 -7.16 0.87
C SER A 345 -23.50 -8.44 1.66
N VAL A 346 -22.45 -9.19 2.03
CA VAL A 346 -22.60 -10.40 2.82
C VAL A 346 -22.98 -10.08 4.26
N ALA A 347 -22.37 -9.05 4.87
CA ALA A 347 -22.74 -8.60 6.21
C ALA A 347 -24.22 -8.19 6.30
N GLU A 348 -24.72 -7.49 5.28
CA GLU A 348 -26.12 -7.07 5.21
C GLU A 348 -27.07 -8.25 4.92
N ALA A 349 -26.75 -9.13 3.98
CA ALA A 349 -27.66 -10.19 3.52
C ALA A 349 -27.62 -11.46 4.36
N ALA A 350 -26.43 -11.86 4.87
CA ALA A 350 -26.21 -13.13 5.54
C ALA A 350 -25.66 -13.00 6.97
N GLY A 351 -25.30 -11.78 7.38
CA GLY A 351 -24.82 -11.48 8.71
C GLY A 351 -23.30 -11.58 8.88
N TRP A 352 -22.82 -11.19 10.06
CA TRP A 352 -21.39 -11.06 10.36
C TRP A 352 -20.65 -12.40 10.43
N ASP A 353 -21.31 -13.50 10.78
CA ASP A 353 -20.68 -14.81 10.83
C ASP A 353 -20.13 -15.24 9.47
N TRP A 354 -20.90 -15.03 8.40
CA TRP A 354 -20.44 -15.30 7.04
C TRP A 354 -19.31 -14.38 6.61
N THR A 355 -19.29 -13.14 7.11
CA THR A 355 -18.21 -12.20 6.88
C THR A 355 -16.89 -12.71 7.45
N PHE A 356 -16.90 -13.21 8.69
CA PHE A 356 -15.69 -13.78 9.31
C PHE A 356 -15.24 -15.07 8.60
N ILE A 357 -16.16 -15.93 8.20
CA ILE A 357 -15.85 -17.13 7.41
C ILE A 357 -15.14 -16.76 6.11
N LEU A 358 -15.64 -15.73 5.39
CA LEU A 358 -15.02 -15.24 4.16
C LEU A 358 -13.61 -14.67 4.40
N LEU A 359 -13.39 -13.94 5.50
CA LEU A 359 -12.07 -13.42 5.84
C LEU A 359 -11.08 -14.54 6.15
N ILE A 360 -11.50 -15.56 6.89
CA ILE A 360 -10.67 -16.76 7.17
C ILE A 360 -10.39 -17.52 5.87
N ALA A 361 -11.41 -17.72 5.02
CA ALA A 361 -11.23 -18.34 3.70
C ALA A 361 -10.23 -17.56 2.82
N ALA A 362 -10.28 -16.21 2.84
CA ALA A 362 -9.32 -15.37 2.14
C ALA A 362 -7.88 -15.56 2.66
N CYS A 363 -7.68 -15.73 3.97
CA CYS A 363 -6.37 -16.08 4.52
C CYS A 363 -5.87 -17.41 3.94
N PHE A 364 -6.71 -18.45 3.93
CA PHE A 364 -6.33 -19.74 3.35
C PHE A 364 -6.04 -19.66 1.85
N LEU A 365 -6.85 -18.95 1.09
CA LEU A 365 -6.61 -18.76 -0.34
C LEU A 365 -5.29 -18.03 -0.59
N SER A 366 -4.99 -16.98 0.17
CA SER A 366 -3.70 -16.30 0.06
C SER A 366 -2.53 -17.25 0.35
N ILE A 367 -2.64 -18.09 1.36
CA ILE A 367 -1.62 -19.10 1.71
C ILE A 367 -1.42 -20.09 0.56
N VAL A 368 -2.50 -20.60 -0.03
CA VAL A 368 -2.43 -21.54 -1.17
C VAL A 368 -1.71 -20.93 -2.36
N PHE A 369 -2.10 -19.70 -2.75
CA PHE A 369 -1.45 -19.03 -3.88
C PHE A 369 0.02 -18.68 -3.59
N MET A 370 0.36 -18.31 -2.36
CA MET A 370 1.75 -18.08 -1.97
C MET A 370 2.57 -19.37 -1.96
N ALA A 371 1.99 -20.51 -1.57
CA ALA A 371 2.66 -21.80 -1.60
C ALA A 371 3.07 -22.23 -3.02
N PHE A 372 2.30 -21.85 -4.05
CA PHE A 372 2.69 -22.10 -5.45
C PHE A 372 3.94 -21.33 -5.88
N THR A 373 4.27 -20.23 -5.23
CA THR A 373 5.46 -19.43 -5.54
C THR A 373 6.69 -19.88 -4.79
N TYR A 374 6.55 -20.68 -3.72
CA TYR A 374 7.62 -21.05 -2.80
C TYR A 374 8.80 -21.76 -3.48
N LYS A 375 8.53 -22.75 -4.34
CA LYS A 375 9.59 -23.49 -5.04
C LYS A 375 10.37 -22.60 -5.99
N GLY A 376 9.65 -21.79 -6.81
CA GLY A 376 10.29 -20.88 -7.76
C GLY A 376 11.09 -19.76 -7.06
N GLU A 377 10.62 -19.24 -5.93
CA GLU A 377 11.38 -18.31 -5.12
C GLU A 377 12.70 -18.93 -4.62
N LYS A 378 12.66 -20.15 -4.09
CA LYS A 378 13.87 -20.87 -3.66
C LYS A 378 14.88 -21.09 -4.80
N GLU A 379 14.40 -21.43 -5.98
CA GLU A 379 15.27 -21.62 -7.15
C GLU A 379 16.01 -20.32 -7.53
N ILE A 380 15.31 -19.16 -7.47
CA ILE A 380 15.89 -17.85 -7.74
C ILE A 380 16.91 -17.46 -6.66
N LEU A 381 16.59 -17.71 -5.38
CA LEU A 381 17.48 -17.44 -4.26
C LEU A 381 18.67 -18.43 -4.15
N GLY A 382 18.72 -19.47 -4.99
CA GLY A 382 19.77 -20.48 -4.92
C GLY A 382 19.72 -21.38 -3.70
N GLN A 383 18.58 -21.40 -3.00
CA GLN A 383 18.35 -22.24 -1.83
C GLN A 383 17.94 -23.66 -2.25
N LYS A 384 18.53 -24.69 -1.62
CA LYS A 384 18.16 -26.10 -1.83
C LYS A 384 16.95 -26.48 -0.99
#